data_bb72015c1890676562bf21a56d923375
#
_entry.id   bb72015c1890676562bf21a56d923375
#
_cell.length_a   1.000
_cell.length_b   1.000
_cell.length_c   1.000
_cell.angle_alpha   90.00
_cell.angle_beta   90.00
_cell.angle_gamma   90.00
#
_symmetry.space_group_name_H-M   'P 1'
#
loop_
_entity.id
_entity.type
_entity.pdbx_description
1 polymer ?
#
loop_
_entity_poly.entity_id
_entity_poly.type
_entity_poly.pdbx_seq_one_letter_code
_entity_poly.pdbx_strand_id
1 'polypeptide(L)'
;MKKFAALLLAVMMTFSVTACTAQQAASSKTAEESKASAAPKTDFKAAMVTDTGGVNDQSFNQSSWEGLQKISKDTGIEVKYTESKQESDYVTNLDKAADDENNLIWGIGFAMSDAILNAAKQNPDINYAIVDMAYEKTPENVTGVVFRAQEPSFTVGYIAAKTTKTGKVGFVGGQHSNVIDQFEYGYKAGVAYAAKELGKNITVDAQYAESFSDASKGKAIASSMFSKNCDIVFHAAGGAGVGVIQAAKEANKFAIGVDRDQAYLAPENVLTSALKHVGHAVELVTKEAIDGKKIGGKTYAYGLTENAVGIPEKHDLMGDEVYNAAIEIQNKIKDKTITPPANKEQYDEYIKTLK
;
A
#
# COMPACT_ATOMS: atom_id res chain seq x y z
N MET A 1 53.37 35.08 21.87
CA MET A 1 53.70 36.29 22.71
C MET A 1 52.38 36.86 23.21
N LYS A 2 52.32 37.00 24.57
CA LYS A 2 51.41 37.81 25.42
C LYS A 2 49.91 37.38 25.37
N LYS A 3 49.28 36.60 26.34
CA LYS A 3 49.06 36.80 27.79
C LYS A 3 48.34 38.12 28.12
N PHE A 4 47.14 37.98 28.77
CA PHE A 4 46.62 38.61 29.97
C PHE A 4 45.12 38.27 30.05
N ALA A 5 44.52 37.54 30.95
CA ALA A 5 44.42 37.50 32.39
C ALA A 5 43.41 38.54 32.99
N ALA A 6 42.32 37.95 33.53
CA ALA A 6 41.63 38.20 34.79
C ALA A 6 40.98 39.57 35.07
N LEU A 7 39.75 39.60 35.57
CA LEU A 7 39.43 39.83 36.99
C LEU A 7 37.93 39.74 37.32
N LEU A 8 37.64 39.08 38.45
CA LEU A 8 36.36 39.03 39.19
C LEU A 8 35.88 40.40 39.65
N LEU A 9 34.58 40.60 39.84
CA LEU A 9 34.04 41.27 41.04
C LEU A 9 32.63 40.80 41.38
N ALA A 10 32.48 40.22 42.58
CA ALA A 10 31.24 39.93 43.25
C ALA A 10 30.79 41.17 44.01
N VAL A 11 29.51 41.46 44.03
CA VAL A 11 28.89 42.33 45.05
C VAL A 11 27.59 41.68 45.53
N MET A 12 27.68 41.23 46.80
CA MET A 12 26.52 40.98 47.65
C MET A 12 25.94 42.30 48.14
N MET A 13 24.60 42.43 48.17
CA MET A 13 23.90 43.27 49.09
C MET A 13 22.59 42.65 49.51
N THR A 14 22.57 42.26 50.77
CA THR A 14 21.39 41.93 51.59
C THR A 14 20.65 43.18 51.96
N PHE A 15 19.33 43.16 51.93
CA PHE A 15 18.52 43.91 52.92
C PHE A 15 17.14 43.23 53.12
N SER A 16 16.74 43.28 54.39
CA SER A 16 15.73 42.50 55.06
C SER A 16 14.34 43.18 55.07
N VAL A 17 13.30 42.32 55.07
CA VAL A 17 12.05 42.34 55.86
C VAL A 17 11.15 43.59 55.83
N THR A 18 9.87 43.43 55.43
CA THR A 18 8.72 43.56 56.33
C THR A 18 7.47 42.99 55.70
N ALA A 19 6.71 42.29 56.50
CA ALA A 19 5.43 41.62 56.18
C ALA A 19 4.28 42.58 56.02
N CYS A 20 3.35 42.23 55.11
CA CYS A 20 1.92 42.51 55.32
C CYS A 20 1.05 41.49 54.51
N THR A 21 0.17 40.88 55.22
CA THR A 21 -0.82 39.91 54.83
C THR A 21 -1.81 40.43 53.78
N ALA A 22 -2.01 39.70 52.69
CA ALA A 22 -3.27 39.65 51.98
C ALA A 22 -3.40 38.27 51.29
N GLN A 23 -4.38 37.56 51.68
CA GLN A 23 -4.79 36.24 51.27
C GLN A 23 -5.43 36.33 49.87
N GLN A 24 -4.79 35.71 48.88
CA GLN A 24 -5.46 35.49 47.60
C GLN A 24 -5.01 34.13 47.04
N ALA A 25 -5.97 33.28 46.85
CA ALA A 25 -5.82 31.91 46.37
C ALA A 25 -5.12 31.87 45.00
N ALA A 26 -3.93 31.32 44.95
CA ALA A 26 -3.27 30.95 43.70
C ALA A 26 -3.54 29.48 43.43
N SER A 27 -4.37 29.23 42.44
CA SER A 27 -4.58 27.93 41.77
C SER A 27 -3.26 27.44 41.24
N SER A 28 -2.68 26.43 41.88
CA SER A 28 -1.57 25.67 41.34
C SER A 28 -2.11 24.76 40.24
N LYS A 29 -1.91 25.14 38.97
CA LYS A 29 -2.00 24.22 37.87
C LYS A 29 -0.80 23.27 37.94
N THR A 30 -1.00 22.11 38.52
CA THR A 30 -0.18 20.93 38.33
C THR A 30 -0.28 20.58 36.87
N ALA A 31 0.84 20.62 36.13
CA ALA A 31 0.96 20.00 34.85
C ALA A 31 0.85 18.48 35.08
N GLU A 32 -0.31 17.90 34.78
CA GLU A 32 -0.43 16.47 34.60
C GLU A 32 0.40 16.11 33.36
N GLU A 33 1.58 15.56 33.59
CA GLU A 33 2.23 14.71 32.59
C GLU A 33 1.23 13.62 32.25
N SER A 34 0.64 13.67 31.03
CA SER A 34 -0.15 12.59 30.50
C SER A 34 0.82 11.40 30.31
N LYS A 35 0.87 10.52 31.30
CA LYS A 35 1.38 9.16 31.11
C LYS A 35 0.52 8.56 30.01
N ALA A 36 1.10 8.40 28.82
CA ALA A 36 0.53 7.53 27.80
C ALA A 36 0.34 6.16 28.49
N SER A 37 -0.93 5.80 28.73
CA SER A 37 -1.29 4.50 29.27
C SER A 37 -0.80 3.48 28.25
N ALA A 38 0.19 2.67 28.63
CA ALA A 38 0.55 1.51 27.82
C ALA A 38 -0.71 0.65 27.68
N ALA A 39 -1.04 0.30 26.43
CA ALA A 39 -2.16 -0.60 26.16
C ALA A 39 -2.01 -1.87 27.02
N PRO A 40 -3.09 -2.45 27.55
CA PRO A 40 -3.01 -3.69 28.31
C PRO A 40 -2.35 -4.77 27.47
N LYS A 41 -1.30 -5.42 27.97
CA LYS A 41 -0.67 -6.54 27.27
C LYS A 41 -1.72 -7.63 27.08
N THR A 42 -1.98 -7.99 25.84
CA THR A 42 -2.80 -9.16 25.48
C THR A 42 -1.87 -10.29 25.09
N ASP A 43 -2.24 -11.52 25.40
CA ASP A 43 -1.49 -12.72 24.98
C ASP A 43 -1.68 -13.05 23.49
N PHE A 44 -2.42 -12.22 22.76
CA PHE A 44 -2.64 -12.41 21.34
C PHE A 44 -1.35 -12.14 20.55
N LYS A 45 -1.00 -13.08 19.67
CA LYS A 45 0.16 -13.00 18.78
C LYS A 45 -0.30 -13.09 17.33
N ALA A 46 0.31 -12.32 16.45
CA ALA A 46 0.10 -12.44 15.01
C ALA A 46 1.43 -12.52 14.26
N ALA A 47 1.46 -13.37 13.24
CA ALA A 47 2.61 -13.51 12.35
C ALA A 47 2.23 -13.17 10.92
N MET A 48 3.22 -12.79 10.11
CA MET A 48 3.11 -12.54 8.69
C MET A 48 4.18 -13.30 7.92
N VAL A 49 3.79 -14.02 6.88
CA VAL A 49 4.70 -14.62 5.90
C VAL A 49 4.59 -13.84 4.60
N THR A 50 5.72 -13.32 4.09
CA THR A 50 5.74 -12.58 2.81
C THR A 50 5.79 -13.53 1.63
N ASP A 51 5.34 -13.05 0.48
CA ASP A 51 5.73 -13.66 -0.79
C ASP A 51 7.20 -13.39 -1.12
N THR A 52 7.63 -13.74 -2.34
CA THR A 52 9.03 -13.57 -2.79
C THR A 52 9.45 -12.12 -2.99
N GLY A 53 8.56 -11.15 -2.84
CA GLY A 53 8.84 -9.71 -2.87
C GLY A 53 9.62 -9.23 -1.66
N GLY A 54 9.43 -9.89 -0.50
CA GLY A 54 10.04 -9.52 0.78
C GLY A 54 9.48 -8.24 1.38
N VAL A 55 9.75 -8.01 2.67
CA VAL A 55 9.13 -6.93 3.46
C VAL A 55 9.58 -5.52 3.07
N ASN A 56 10.68 -5.38 2.33
CA ASN A 56 11.24 -4.10 1.89
C ASN A 56 10.92 -3.76 0.41
N ASP A 57 9.83 -4.29 -0.13
CA ASP A 57 9.41 -4.11 -1.52
C ASP A 57 8.96 -2.68 -1.87
N GLN A 58 8.93 -1.78 -0.91
CA GLN A 58 8.41 -0.40 -1.03
C GLN A 58 6.94 -0.34 -1.49
N SER A 59 6.18 -1.42 -1.31
CA SER A 59 4.85 -1.63 -1.88
C SER A 59 3.99 -2.52 -0.97
N PHE A 60 3.62 -3.69 -1.45
CA PHE A 60 2.62 -4.64 -0.95
C PHE A 60 2.97 -5.26 0.41
N ASN A 61 4.13 -5.95 0.51
CA ASN A 61 4.55 -6.61 1.73
C ASN A 61 4.91 -5.58 2.82
N GLN A 62 5.62 -4.51 2.44
CA GLN A 62 5.94 -3.44 3.38
C GLN A 62 4.69 -2.79 3.95
N SER A 63 3.68 -2.50 3.12
CA SER A 63 2.40 -1.94 3.56
C SER A 63 1.69 -2.88 4.55
N SER A 64 1.69 -4.18 4.27
CA SER A 64 1.10 -5.20 5.15
C SER A 64 1.78 -5.23 6.51
N TRP A 65 3.12 -5.21 6.54
CA TRP A 65 3.90 -5.18 7.77
C TRP A 65 3.66 -3.91 8.59
N GLU A 66 3.63 -2.75 7.95
CA GLU A 66 3.31 -1.48 8.61
C GLU A 66 1.93 -1.51 9.26
N GLY A 67 0.93 -2.18 8.64
CA GLY A 67 -0.39 -2.41 9.24
C GLY A 67 -0.32 -3.27 10.52
N LEU A 68 0.45 -4.37 10.52
CA LEU A 68 0.67 -5.18 11.71
C LEU A 68 1.44 -4.41 12.79
N GLN A 69 2.45 -3.64 12.43
CA GLN A 69 3.18 -2.81 13.40
C GLN A 69 2.28 -1.75 14.04
N LYS A 70 1.38 -1.17 13.25
CA LYS A 70 0.43 -0.17 13.74
C LYS A 70 -0.52 -0.78 14.77
N ILE A 71 -1.17 -1.91 14.45
CA ILE A 71 -2.08 -2.57 15.40
C ILE A 71 -1.33 -3.08 16.65
N SER A 72 -0.08 -3.56 16.51
CA SER A 72 0.77 -3.91 17.64
C SER A 72 1.02 -2.73 18.57
N LYS A 73 1.33 -1.56 18.02
CA LYS A 73 1.51 -0.32 18.79
C LYS A 73 0.24 0.11 19.51
N ASP A 74 -0.92 -0.04 18.85
CA ASP A 74 -2.21 0.43 19.37
C ASP A 74 -2.78 -0.53 20.43
N THR A 75 -2.47 -1.84 20.35
CA THR A 75 -3.09 -2.88 21.20
C THR A 75 -2.11 -3.61 22.13
N GLY A 76 -0.81 -3.51 21.86
CA GLY A 76 0.23 -4.21 22.62
C GLY A 76 0.43 -5.69 22.25
N ILE A 77 -0.18 -6.20 21.17
CA ILE A 77 0.05 -7.58 20.69
C ILE A 77 1.48 -7.76 20.19
N GLU A 78 1.99 -8.99 20.30
CA GLU A 78 3.24 -9.37 19.66
C GLU A 78 3.02 -9.62 18.17
N VAL A 79 3.88 -9.05 17.31
CA VAL A 79 3.85 -9.28 15.86
C VAL A 79 5.23 -9.64 15.33
N LYS A 80 5.28 -10.58 14.38
CA LYS A 80 6.51 -11.01 13.70
C LYS A 80 6.26 -11.15 12.21
N TYR A 81 7.33 -11.12 11.41
CA TYR A 81 7.27 -11.54 10.02
C TYR A 81 8.38 -12.54 9.69
N THR A 82 8.14 -13.32 8.65
CA THR A 82 9.12 -14.20 8.02
C THR A 82 9.10 -13.96 6.52
N GLU A 83 10.27 -13.74 5.93
CA GLU A 83 10.39 -13.56 4.47
C GLU A 83 10.58 -14.91 3.78
N SER A 84 9.89 -15.07 2.64
CA SER A 84 10.12 -16.19 1.72
C SER A 84 11.00 -15.72 0.57
N LYS A 85 12.03 -16.49 0.24
CA LYS A 85 12.94 -16.19 -0.87
C LYS A 85 12.52 -16.89 -2.16
N GLN A 86 11.74 -17.94 -2.04
CA GLN A 86 11.17 -18.77 -3.10
C GLN A 86 9.85 -19.37 -2.62
N GLU A 87 9.01 -19.80 -3.56
CA GLU A 87 7.68 -20.35 -3.24
C GLU A 87 7.75 -21.61 -2.37
N SER A 88 8.80 -22.42 -2.51
CA SER A 88 9.01 -23.62 -1.67
C SER A 88 9.22 -23.29 -0.18
N ASP A 89 9.50 -22.05 0.18
CA ASP A 89 9.68 -21.64 1.57
C ASP A 89 8.33 -21.42 2.28
N TYR A 90 7.22 -21.25 1.55
CA TYR A 90 5.91 -20.86 2.11
C TYR A 90 5.43 -21.84 3.17
N VAL A 91 5.45 -23.14 2.87
CA VAL A 91 4.99 -24.18 3.80
C VAL A 91 5.82 -24.14 5.09
N THR A 92 7.16 -24.20 4.98
CA THR A 92 8.06 -24.18 6.14
C THR A 92 7.90 -22.91 6.99
N ASN A 93 7.69 -21.75 6.35
CA ASN A 93 7.51 -20.48 7.05
C ASN A 93 6.16 -20.41 7.77
N LEU A 94 5.08 -20.96 7.17
CA LEU A 94 3.77 -21.05 7.80
C LEU A 94 3.77 -22.04 8.96
N ASP A 95 4.41 -23.20 8.81
CA ASP A 95 4.55 -24.21 9.86
C ASP A 95 5.30 -23.62 11.06
N LYS A 96 6.42 -22.94 10.82
CA LYS A 96 7.16 -22.23 11.88
C LYS A 96 6.31 -21.18 12.58
N ALA A 97 5.51 -20.41 11.84
CA ALA A 97 4.60 -19.43 12.44
C ALA A 97 3.51 -20.12 13.30
N ALA A 98 3.07 -21.32 12.94
CA ALA A 98 2.15 -22.13 13.75
C ALA A 98 2.83 -22.65 15.02
N ASP A 99 4.05 -23.19 14.92
CA ASP A 99 4.86 -23.68 16.05
C ASP A 99 5.18 -22.57 17.07
N ASP A 100 5.27 -21.31 16.62
CA ASP A 100 5.47 -20.12 17.49
C ASP A 100 4.19 -19.70 18.24
N GLU A 101 3.11 -20.51 18.18
CA GLU A 101 1.82 -20.32 18.87
C GLU A 101 1.14 -18.99 18.54
N ASN A 102 1.15 -18.58 17.27
CA ASN A 102 0.42 -17.41 16.83
C ASN A 102 -1.09 -17.68 16.75
N ASN A 103 -1.91 -16.72 17.19
CA ASN A 103 -3.37 -16.78 17.12
C ASN A 103 -3.91 -16.47 15.71
N LEU A 104 -3.14 -15.65 14.97
CA LEU A 104 -3.44 -15.26 13.58
C LEU A 104 -2.17 -15.28 12.75
N ILE A 105 -2.21 -15.97 11.61
CA ILE A 105 -1.09 -16.04 10.67
C ILE A 105 -1.55 -15.50 9.32
N TRP A 106 -0.88 -14.44 8.87
CA TRP A 106 -1.10 -13.81 7.58
C TRP A 106 -0.19 -14.39 6.50
N GLY A 107 -0.78 -14.80 5.36
CA GLY A 107 -0.07 -14.99 4.10
C GLY A 107 -0.24 -13.78 3.22
N ILE A 108 0.85 -13.16 2.78
CA ILE A 108 0.80 -11.95 1.96
C ILE A 108 1.05 -12.30 0.49
N GLY A 109 -0.04 -12.44 -0.26
CA GLY A 109 -0.03 -12.71 -1.69
C GLY A 109 -0.68 -14.03 -2.09
N PHE A 110 -1.33 -14.03 -3.25
CA PHE A 110 -2.10 -15.15 -3.81
C PHE A 110 -1.27 -16.44 -4.02
N ALA A 111 0.04 -16.31 -4.23
CA ALA A 111 0.94 -17.46 -4.45
C ALA A 111 0.99 -18.43 -3.25
N MET A 112 0.60 -17.98 -2.04
CA MET A 112 0.52 -18.82 -0.86
C MET A 112 -0.82 -19.54 -0.69
N SER A 113 -1.75 -19.46 -1.65
CA SER A 113 -3.11 -19.98 -1.51
C SER A 113 -3.17 -21.44 -1.05
N ASP A 114 -2.43 -22.33 -1.71
CA ASP A 114 -2.40 -23.76 -1.36
C ASP A 114 -1.69 -24.03 -0.03
N ALA A 115 -0.62 -23.28 0.25
CA ALA A 115 0.13 -23.41 1.50
C ALA A 115 -0.73 -22.99 2.69
N ILE A 116 -1.51 -21.91 2.59
CA ILE A 116 -2.47 -21.45 3.61
C ILE A 116 -3.57 -22.49 3.84
N LEU A 117 -4.16 -23.08 2.77
CA LEU A 117 -5.17 -24.12 2.92
C LEU A 117 -4.63 -25.35 3.67
N ASN A 118 -3.41 -25.77 3.33
CA ASN A 118 -2.76 -26.90 3.98
C ASN A 118 -2.44 -26.61 5.46
N ALA A 119 -1.86 -25.44 5.76
CA ALA A 119 -1.57 -25.02 7.13
C ALA A 119 -2.84 -24.90 7.98
N ALA A 120 -3.90 -24.29 7.45
CA ALA A 120 -5.18 -24.15 8.13
C ALA A 120 -5.86 -25.51 8.44
N LYS A 121 -5.74 -26.47 7.54
CA LYS A 121 -6.25 -27.84 7.74
C LYS A 121 -5.49 -28.59 8.83
N GLN A 122 -4.17 -28.38 8.93
CA GLN A 122 -3.33 -29.04 9.94
C GLN A 122 -3.50 -28.40 11.32
N ASN A 123 -3.81 -27.11 11.38
CA ASN A 123 -3.92 -26.32 12.61
C ASN A 123 -5.32 -25.67 12.72
N PRO A 124 -6.38 -26.44 13.03
CA PRO A 124 -7.76 -25.95 13.02
C PRO A 124 -8.06 -24.88 14.08
N ASP A 125 -7.25 -24.80 15.12
CA ASP A 125 -7.39 -23.82 16.22
C ASP A 125 -6.70 -22.49 15.95
N ILE A 126 -5.89 -22.40 14.88
CA ILE A 126 -5.20 -21.16 14.46
C ILE A 126 -6.02 -20.48 13.36
N ASN A 127 -6.19 -19.16 13.46
CA ASN A 127 -6.76 -18.37 12.38
C ASN A 127 -5.70 -18.06 11.33
N TYR A 128 -6.04 -18.24 10.06
CA TYR A 128 -5.23 -17.84 8.93
C TYR A 128 -5.93 -16.74 8.14
N ALA A 129 -5.17 -15.81 7.62
CA ALA A 129 -5.68 -14.80 6.69
C ALA A 129 -4.75 -14.70 5.48
N ILE A 130 -5.31 -14.44 4.31
CA ILE A 130 -4.53 -14.32 3.07
C ILE A 130 -4.97 -13.09 2.28
N VAL A 131 -3.99 -12.32 1.82
CA VAL A 131 -4.23 -11.16 0.94
C VAL A 131 -4.19 -11.60 -0.53
N ASP A 132 -5.10 -11.02 -1.32
CA ASP A 132 -5.25 -11.24 -2.76
C ASP A 132 -5.73 -12.66 -3.15
N MET A 133 -6.44 -13.33 -2.23
CA MET A 133 -7.06 -14.61 -2.53
C MET A 133 -8.49 -14.70 -1.99
N ALA A 134 -9.39 -15.20 -2.83
CA ALA A 134 -10.73 -15.62 -2.47
C ALA A 134 -10.90 -17.10 -2.84
N TYR A 135 -11.36 -17.92 -1.90
CA TYR A 135 -11.63 -19.32 -2.15
C TYR A 135 -13.11 -19.52 -2.48
N GLU A 136 -13.43 -20.45 -3.38
CA GLU A 136 -14.83 -20.84 -3.63
C GLU A 136 -15.54 -21.30 -2.36
N LYS A 137 -14.81 -22.06 -1.54
CA LYS A 137 -15.23 -22.48 -0.21
C LYS A 137 -14.14 -22.15 0.79
N THR A 138 -14.31 -21.03 1.46
CA THR A 138 -13.35 -20.56 2.47
C THR A 138 -13.46 -21.43 3.73
N PRO A 139 -12.36 -22.06 4.21
CA PRO A 139 -12.37 -22.84 5.45
C PRO A 139 -12.75 -22.01 6.67
N GLU A 140 -13.31 -22.65 7.70
CA GLU A 140 -13.83 -21.98 8.91
C GLU A 140 -12.79 -21.13 9.65
N ASN A 141 -11.50 -21.47 9.55
CA ASN A 141 -10.37 -20.76 10.16
C ASN A 141 -9.52 -19.97 9.14
N VAL A 142 -10.03 -19.76 7.93
CA VAL A 142 -9.34 -18.95 6.89
C VAL A 142 -10.16 -17.70 6.57
N THR A 143 -9.47 -16.58 6.37
CA THR A 143 -10.04 -15.31 5.93
C THR A 143 -9.37 -14.90 4.63
N GLY A 144 -10.13 -14.72 3.55
CA GLY A 144 -9.64 -14.07 2.34
C GLY A 144 -9.78 -12.56 2.43
N VAL A 145 -8.82 -11.83 1.87
CA VAL A 145 -8.88 -10.37 1.70
C VAL A 145 -8.53 -10.03 0.27
N VAL A 146 -9.48 -9.51 -0.49
CA VAL A 146 -9.29 -9.14 -1.89
C VAL A 146 -9.62 -7.68 -2.13
N PHE A 147 -9.03 -7.12 -3.18
CA PHE A 147 -9.24 -5.74 -3.57
C PHE A 147 -9.76 -5.66 -5.01
N ARG A 148 -10.59 -4.66 -5.27
CA ARG A 148 -11.01 -4.31 -6.63
C ARG A 148 -9.96 -3.37 -7.25
N ALA A 149 -8.77 -3.95 -7.55
CA ALA A 149 -7.61 -3.22 -8.04
C ALA A 149 -7.83 -2.57 -9.43
N GLN A 150 -8.81 -3.05 -10.19
CA GLN A 150 -9.23 -2.42 -11.46
C GLN A 150 -9.80 -1.01 -11.26
N GLU A 151 -10.34 -0.68 -10.08
CA GLU A 151 -10.94 0.63 -9.80
C GLU A 151 -9.89 1.75 -9.76
N PRO A 152 -8.84 1.69 -8.91
CA PRO A 152 -7.78 2.69 -8.93
C PRO A 152 -6.96 2.64 -10.22
N SER A 153 -6.80 1.46 -10.83
CA SER A 153 -6.06 1.30 -12.09
C SER A 153 -6.76 2.01 -13.26
N PHE A 154 -8.09 1.96 -13.32
CA PHE A 154 -8.86 2.73 -14.28
C PHE A 154 -8.62 4.24 -14.07
N THR A 155 -8.64 4.69 -12.83
CA THR A 155 -8.42 6.10 -12.48
C THR A 155 -7.03 6.57 -12.92
N VAL A 156 -5.97 5.79 -12.64
CA VAL A 156 -4.61 6.20 -13.06
C VAL A 156 -4.39 6.02 -14.57
N GLY A 157 -5.12 5.13 -15.22
CA GLY A 157 -5.17 5.02 -16.68
C GLY A 157 -5.78 6.27 -17.33
N TYR A 158 -6.86 6.78 -16.75
CA TYR A 158 -7.47 8.05 -17.16
C TYR A 158 -6.48 9.21 -16.98
N ILE A 159 -5.80 9.30 -15.83
CA ILE A 159 -4.76 10.32 -15.57
C ILE A 159 -3.63 10.22 -16.59
N ALA A 160 -3.12 9.01 -16.87
CA ALA A 160 -2.06 8.80 -17.84
C ALA A 160 -2.44 9.31 -19.23
N ALA A 161 -3.66 9.02 -19.68
CA ALA A 161 -4.16 9.45 -20.99
C ALA A 161 -4.37 10.97 -21.07
N LYS A 162 -4.81 11.61 -20.00
CA LYS A 162 -4.95 13.08 -19.92
C LYS A 162 -3.58 13.80 -19.90
N THR A 163 -2.54 13.13 -19.40
CA THR A 163 -1.22 13.73 -19.16
C THR A 163 -0.20 13.44 -20.26
N THR A 164 -0.32 12.28 -20.95
CA THR A 164 0.64 11.88 -21.99
C THR A 164 0.75 12.92 -23.12
N LYS A 165 1.99 13.17 -23.52
CA LYS A 165 2.32 14.05 -24.65
C LYS A 165 2.59 13.27 -25.95
N THR A 166 2.96 12.00 -25.80
CA THR A 166 3.34 11.16 -26.96
C THR A 166 2.19 10.31 -27.48
N GLY A 167 1.10 10.14 -26.69
CA GLY A 167 0.05 9.20 -26.97
C GLY A 167 0.45 7.74 -26.79
N LYS A 168 1.58 7.48 -26.11
CA LYS A 168 2.07 6.16 -25.78
C LYS A 168 2.36 6.04 -24.30
N VAL A 169 1.68 5.11 -23.62
CA VAL A 169 1.90 4.82 -22.20
C VAL A 169 2.23 3.35 -22.02
N GLY A 170 2.84 2.99 -20.89
CA GLY A 170 3.26 1.62 -20.61
C GLY A 170 2.59 1.05 -19.36
N PHE A 171 2.58 -0.28 -19.28
CA PHE A 171 2.25 -1.04 -18.08
C PHE A 171 3.31 -2.12 -17.84
N VAL A 172 3.80 -2.23 -16.61
CA VAL A 172 4.72 -3.30 -16.19
C VAL A 172 4.08 -4.11 -15.07
N GLY A 173 3.65 -5.34 -15.39
CA GLY A 173 3.18 -6.31 -14.40
C GLY A 173 4.33 -7.06 -13.75
N GLY A 174 4.12 -7.58 -12.53
CA GLY A 174 5.05 -8.51 -11.87
C GLY A 174 4.98 -9.89 -12.53
N GLN A 175 4.14 -10.76 -12.05
CA GLN A 175 3.84 -12.08 -12.61
C GLN A 175 2.39 -12.12 -13.08
N HIS A 176 2.11 -12.88 -14.15
CA HIS A 176 0.75 -13.07 -14.64
C HIS A 176 -0.13 -13.73 -13.58
N SER A 177 -1.28 -13.12 -13.30
CA SER A 177 -2.30 -13.65 -12.39
C SER A 177 -3.59 -12.85 -12.54
N ASN A 178 -4.70 -13.43 -12.06
CA ASN A 178 -5.98 -12.72 -12.00
C ASN A 178 -5.93 -11.41 -11.20
N VAL A 179 -4.99 -11.28 -10.25
CA VAL A 179 -4.79 -10.05 -9.47
C VAL A 179 -4.12 -8.98 -10.33
N ILE A 180 -3.06 -9.34 -11.06
CA ILE A 180 -2.33 -8.39 -11.91
C ILE A 180 -3.14 -8.03 -13.16
N ASP A 181 -3.99 -8.95 -13.65
CA ASP A 181 -4.95 -8.66 -14.71
C ASP A 181 -5.91 -7.51 -14.35
N GLN A 182 -6.36 -7.43 -13.09
CA GLN A 182 -7.19 -6.31 -12.65
C GLN A 182 -6.47 -4.96 -12.83
N PHE A 183 -5.17 -4.91 -12.51
CA PHE A 183 -4.38 -3.69 -12.71
C PHE A 183 -4.21 -3.38 -14.19
N GLU A 184 -3.82 -4.35 -15.01
CA GLU A 184 -3.59 -4.17 -16.44
C GLU A 184 -4.86 -3.72 -17.17
N TYR A 185 -5.95 -4.48 -17.02
CA TYR A 185 -7.17 -4.23 -17.79
C TYR A 185 -7.96 -3.04 -17.26
N GLY A 186 -7.91 -2.78 -15.96
CA GLY A 186 -8.40 -1.53 -15.38
C GLY A 186 -7.67 -0.32 -15.98
N TYR A 187 -6.33 -0.35 -15.99
CA TYR A 187 -5.51 0.71 -16.57
C TYR A 187 -5.79 0.93 -18.06
N LYS A 188 -5.76 -0.14 -18.86
CA LYS A 188 -6.07 -0.08 -20.30
C LYS A 188 -7.45 0.52 -20.58
N ALA A 189 -8.44 0.16 -19.77
CA ALA A 189 -9.80 0.68 -19.90
C ALA A 189 -9.89 2.16 -19.56
N GLY A 190 -9.20 2.62 -18.51
CA GLY A 190 -9.11 4.03 -18.16
C GLY A 190 -8.44 4.86 -19.26
N VAL A 191 -7.34 4.33 -19.83
CA VAL A 191 -6.68 4.97 -21.00
C VAL A 191 -7.64 5.07 -22.18
N ALA A 192 -8.33 3.99 -22.52
CA ALA A 192 -9.26 3.96 -23.65
C ALA A 192 -10.46 4.91 -23.45
N TYR A 193 -10.99 4.97 -22.23
CA TYR A 193 -12.08 5.89 -21.88
C TYR A 193 -11.68 7.35 -22.11
N ALA A 194 -10.52 7.76 -21.56
CA ALA A 194 -10.02 9.12 -21.74
C ALA A 194 -9.60 9.41 -23.18
N ALA A 195 -9.05 8.44 -23.91
CA ALA A 195 -8.70 8.56 -25.32
C ALA A 195 -9.93 8.89 -26.19
N LYS A 196 -11.07 8.19 -25.93
CA LYS A 196 -12.37 8.50 -26.58
C LYS A 196 -12.84 9.93 -26.25
N GLU A 197 -12.80 10.31 -24.96
CA GLU A 197 -13.20 11.64 -24.50
C GLU A 197 -12.37 12.75 -25.16
N LEU A 198 -11.07 12.51 -25.36
CA LEU A 198 -10.12 13.44 -25.97
C LEU A 198 -10.17 13.43 -27.52
N GLY A 199 -10.82 12.45 -28.15
CA GLY A 199 -10.76 12.23 -29.60
C GLY A 199 -9.34 11.87 -30.07
N LYS A 200 -8.50 11.23 -29.23
CA LYS A 200 -7.11 10.91 -29.52
C LYS A 200 -6.89 9.39 -29.58
N ASN A 201 -5.89 8.99 -30.34
CA ASN A 201 -5.40 7.60 -30.32
C ASN A 201 -4.27 7.51 -29.29
N ILE A 202 -4.51 6.77 -28.20
CA ILE A 202 -3.52 6.52 -27.13
C ILE A 202 -3.37 5.00 -26.97
N THR A 203 -2.12 4.55 -26.99
CA THR A 203 -1.79 3.11 -26.95
C THR A 203 -1.09 2.75 -25.66
N VAL A 204 -1.33 1.51 -25.19
CA VAL A 204 -0.68 0.94 -23.99
C VAL A 204 0.23 -0.21 -24.43
N ASP A 205 1.54 -0.11 -24.14
CA ASP A 205 2.50 -1.21 -24.21
C ASP A 205 2.50 -1.92 -22.84
N ALA A 206 2.08 -3.18 -22.78
CA ALA A 206 2.03 -3.96 -21.54
C ALA A 206 3.04 -5.10 -21.59
N GLN A 207 3.89 -5.20 -20.57
CA GLN A 207 4.91 -6.24 -20.41
C GLN A 207 4.99 -6.70 -18.96
N TYR A 208 5.60 -7.88 -18.74
CA TYR A 208 5.72 -8.50 -17.44
C TYR A 208 7.18 -8.73 -17.07
N ALA A 209 7.52 -8.46 -15.80
CA ALA A 209 8.88 -8.69 -15.29
C ALA A 209 9.13 -10.16 -14.91
N GLU A 210 8.08 -10.97 -14.83
CA GLU A 210 8.10 -12.34 -14.30
C GLU A 210 8.81 -12.43 -12.94
N SER A 211 8.60 -11.37 -12.11
CA SER A 211 9.19 -11.24 -10.79
C SER A 211 8.51 -10.10 -10.03
N PHE A 212 8.32 -10.27 -8.71
CA PHE A 212 7.93 -9.19 -7.80
C PHE A 212 9.12 -8.58 -7.04
N SER A 213 10.35 -9.10 -7.22
CA SER A 213 11.54 -8.65 -6.48
C SER A 213 12.67 -8.11 -7.35
N ASP A 214 12.74 -8.45 -8.65
CA ASP A 214 13.86 -8.09 -9.52
C ASP A 214 13.70 -6.68 -10.11
N ALA A 215 14.21 -5.67 -9.37
CA ALA A 215 14.21 -4.28 -9.82
C ALA A 215 14.98 -4.07 -11.13
N SER A 216 15.99 -4.89 -11.44
CA SER A 216 16.75 -4.78 -12.68
C SER A 216 15.92 -5.14 -13.90
N LYS A 217 15.07 -6.17 -13.81
CA LYS A 217 14.10 -6.50 -14.85
C LYS A 217 13.07 -5.39 -15.06
N GLY A 218 12.47 -4.88 -13.97
CA GLY A 218 11.54 -3.76 -14.05
C GLY A 218 12.16 -2.55 -14.74
N LYS A 219 13.39 -2.20 -14.37
CA LYS A 219 14.15 -1.10 -14.98
C LYS A 219 14.42 -1.33 -16.48
N ALA A 220 14.85 -2.52 -16.87
CA ALA A 220 15.14 -2.83 -18.27
C ALA A 220 13.90 -2.72 -19.16
N ILE A 221 12.75 -3.23 -18.69
CA ILE A 221 11.47 -3.16 -19.41
C ILE A 221 11.04 -1.69 -19.56
N ALA A 222 11.00 -0.93 -18.47
CA ALA A 222 10.59 0.48 -18.52
C ALA A 222 11.52 1.33 -19.38
N SER A 223 12.84 1.12 -19.30
CA SER A 223 13.82 1.80 -20.18
C SER A 223 13.57 1.48 -21.67
N SER A 224 13.22 0.23 -22.00
CA SER A 224 12.82 -0.15 -23.37
C SER A 224 11.53 0.57 -23.79
N MET A 225 10.53 0.67 -22.91
CA MET A 225 9.27 1.40 -23.19
C MET A 225 9.54 2.89 -23.45
N PHE A 226 10.34 3.54 -22.59
CA PHE A 226 10.70 4.94 -22.77
C PHE A 226 11.48 5.18 -24.07
N SER A 227 12.39 4.28 -24.45
CA SER A 227 13.11 4.38 -25.74
C SER A 227 12.21 4.20 -26.95
N LYS A 228 11.07 3.49 -26.79
CA LYS A 228 10.01 3.32 -27.80
C LYS A 228 8.93 4.40 -27.74
N ASN A 229 9.25 5.51 -27.09
CA ASN A 229 8.42 6.71 -27.00
C ASN A 229 7.23 6.64 -26.03
N CYS A 230 7.18 5.68 -25.09
CA CYS A 230 6.31 5.84 -23.93
C CYS A 230 6.81 7.02 -23.09
N ASP A 231 5.91 7.80 -22.51
CA ASP A 231 6.28 8.91 -21.61
C ASP A 231 5.73 8.76 -20.19
N ILE A 232 4.84 7.79 -19.98
CA ILE A 232 4.29 7.42 -18.68
C ILE A 232 4.25 5.88 -18.61
N VAL A 233 4.78 5.29 -17.53
CA VAL A 233 4.73 3.83 -17.29
C VAL A 233 4.13 3.55 -15.91
N PHE A 234 3.01 2.84 -15.87
CA PHE A 234 2.42 2.32 -14.65
C PHE A 234 2.99 0.95 -14.34
N HIS A 235 3.24 0.65 -13.06
CA HIS A 235 3.64 -0.69 -12.65
C HIS A 235 2.71 -1.28 -11.58
N ALA A 236 2.52 -2.60 -11.66
CA ALA A 236 1.94 -3.44 -10.61
C ALA A 236 2.89 -4.64 -10.39
N ALA A 237 4.08 -4.37 -9.82
CA ALA A 237 5.21 -5.29 -9.83
C ALA A 237 6.00 -5.33 -8.49
N GLY A 238 5.43 -4.84 -7.38
CA GLY A 238 6.09 -4.86 -6.08
C GLY A 238 7.48 -4.22 -6.14
N GLY A 239 8.50 -4.87 -5.57
CA GLY A 239 9.89 -4.42 -5.58
C GLY A 239 10.51 -4.29 -6.97
N ALA A 240 10.08 -5.09 -7.97
CA ALA A 240 10.50 -4.89 -9.35
C ALA A 240 10.05 -3.52 -9.90
N GLY A 241 8.95 -2.97 -9.41
CA GLY A 241 8.43 -1.65 -9.74
C GLY A 241 9.35 -0.50 -9.31
N VAL A 242 10.19 -0.69 -8.29
CA VAL A 242 11.21 0.31 -7.92
C VAL A 242 12.15 0.58 -9.09
N GLY A 243 12.47 -0.47 -9.86
CA GLY A 243 13.26 -0.35 -11.09
C GLY A 243 12.54 0.47 -12.18
N VAL A 244 11.22 0.35 -12.31
CA VAL A 244 10.40 1.15 -13.24
C VAL A 244 10.48 2.63 -12.87
N ILE A 245 10.33 2.96 -11.59
CA ILE A 245 10.45 4.35 -11.09
C ILE A 245 11.86 4.90 -11.33
N GLN A 246 12.90 4.08 -11.11
CA GLN A 246 14.27 4.47 -11.38
C GLN A 246 14.49 4.76 -12.87
N ALA A 247 13.97 3.93 -13.77
CA ALA A 247 14.05 4.16 -15.22
C ALA A 247 13.34 5.45 -15.64
N ALA A 248 12.17 5.75 -15.04
CA ALA A 248 11.45 6.99 -15.29
C ALA A 248 12.27 8.23 -14.88
N LYS A 249 12.91 8.16 -13.70
CA LYS A 249 13.82 9.22 -13.22
C LYS A 249 15.00 9.44 -14.17
N GLU A 250 15.67 8.37 -14.60
CA GLU A 250 16.81 8.46 -15.51
C GLU A 250 16.43 8.98 -16.90
N ALA A 251 15.24 8.63 -17.38
CA ALA A 251 14.73 9.09 -18.68
C ALA A 251 14.05 10.46 -18.63
N ASN A 252 13.93 11.09 -17.45
CA ASN A 252 13.12 12.28 -17.22
C ASN A 252 11.68 12.13 -17.76
N LYS A 253 11.06 11.01 -17.44
CA LYS A 253 9.70 10.60 -17.79
C LYS A 253 8.89 10.34 -16.53
N PHE A 254 7.64 9.93 -16.67
CA PHE A 254 6.78 9.64 -15.54
C PHE A 254 6.62 8.13 -15.29
N ALA A 255 6.57 7.78 -14.01
CA ALA A 255 6.06 6.51 -13.53
C ALA A 255 4.74 6.73 -12.79
N ILE A 256 3.91 5.69 -12.75
CA ILE A 256 2.77 5.59 -11.84
C ILE A 256 3.07 4.43 -10.89
N GLY A 257 2.99 4.71 -9.58
CA GLY A 257 3.24 3.76 -8.50
C GLY A 257 2.03 2.88 -8.18
N VAL A 258 2.20 1.97 -7.21
CA VAL A 258 1.16 1.02 -6.78
C VAL A 258 1.18 0.79 -5.27
N ASP A 259 0.07 0.33 -4.72
CA ASP A 259 -0.22 0.00 -3.31
C ASP A 259 -0.17 1.20 -2.37
N ARG A 260 0.93 1.93 -2.34
CA ARG A 260 1.15 3.12 -1.52
C ARG A 260 1.55 4.32 -2.38
N ASP A 261 1.51 5.52 -1.81
CA ASP A 261 2.10 6.68 -2.48
C ASP A 261 3.61 6.51 -2.57
N GLN A 262 4.11 6.24 -3.79
CA GLN A 262 5.52 6.04 -4.06
C GLN A 262 6.25 7.31 -4.54
N ALA A 263 5.62 8.49 -4.43
CA ALA A 263 6.23 9.76 -4.83
C ALA A 263 7.57 10.05 -4.13
N TYR A 264 7.77 9.53 -2.90
CA TYR A 264 9.02 9.69 -2.17
C TYR A 264 10.25 9.05 -2.86
N LEU A 265 10.06 8.04 -3.73
CA LEU A 265 11.15 7.40 -4.47
C LEU A 265 11.71 8.28 -5.59
N ALA A 266 10.85 9.07 -6.24
CA ALA A 266 11.23 10.03 -7.27
C ALA A 266 10.16 11.13 -7.36
N PRO A 267 10.22 12.18 -6.50
CA PRO A 267 9.16 13.16 -6.35
C PRO A 267 8.81 13.95 -7.61
N GLU A 268 9.76 14.06 -8.55
CA GLU A 268 9.59 14.78 -9.83
C GLU A 268 9.16 13.85 -10.97
N ASN A 269 9.12 12.53 -10.72
CA ASN A 269 8.88 11.53 -11.77
C ASN A 269 7.73 10.56 -11.46
N VAL A 270 7.29 10.45 -10.21
CA VAL A 270 6.09 9.67 -9.87
C VAL A 270 4.88 10.58 -9.99
N LEU A 271 4.14 10.43 -11.10
CA LEU A 271 2.98 11.24 -11.43
C LEU A 271 1.86 11.10 -10.39
N THR A 272 1.62 9.88 -9.97
CA THR A 272 0.64 9.45 -8.96
C THR A 272 0.88 7.97 -8.61
N SER A 273 0.01 7.37 -7.80
CA SER A 273 0.02 5.93 -7.49
C SER A 273 -1.40 5.37 -7.47
N ALA A 274 -1.58 4.14 -7.95
CA ALA A 274 -2.80 3.37 -7.73
C ALA A 274 -2.76 2.80 -6.31
N LEU A 275 -3.39 3.49 -5.36
CA LEU A 275 -3.38 3.09 -3.96
C LEU A 275 -4.20 1.83 -3.73
N LYS A 276 -3.67 0.92 -2.92
CA LYS A 276 -4.31 -0.28 -2.41
C LYS A 276 -3.90 -0.44 -0.95
N HIS A 277 -4.78 -0.06 -0.03
CA HIS A 277 -4.48 0.09 1.39
C HIS A 277 -4.41 -1.27 2.11
N VAL A 278 -3.49 -2.14 1.69
CA VAL A 278 -3.32 -3.50 2.22
C VAL A 278 -3.07 -3.48 3.74
N GLY A 279 -2.17 -2.60 4.20
CA GLY A 279 -1.87 -2.46 5.62
C GLY A 279 -3.10 -2.11 6.46
N HIS A 280 -3.99 -1.25 5.94
CA HIS A 280 -5.24 -0.93 6.63
C HIS A 280 -6.19 -2.13 6.71
N ALA A 281 -6.30 -2.93 5.66
CA ALA A 281 -7.10 -4.14 5.68
C ALA A 281 -6.54 -5.19 6.67
N VAL A 282 -5.21 -5.35 6.70
CA VAL A 282 -4.52 -6.20 7.68
C VAL A 282 -4.79 -5.72 9.11
N GLU A 283 -4.71 -4.41 9.37
CA GLU A 283 -5.04 -3.80 10.66
C GLU A 283 -6.48 -4.11 11.07
N LEU A 284 -7.46 -3.87 10.19
CA LEU A 284 -8.88 -4.06 10.49
C LEU A 284 -9.21 -5.52 10.81
N VAL A 285 -8.77 -6.46 10.00
CA VAL A 285 -9.05 -7.89 10.20
C VAL A 285 -8.33 -8.42 11.44
N THR A 286 -7.08 -8.00 11.68
CA THR A 286 -6.34 -8.36 12.90
C THR A 286 -7.05 -7.81 14.14
N LYS A 287 -7.56 -6.57 14.09
CA LYS A 287 -8.33 -5.99 15.18
C LYS A 287 -9.61 -6.77 15.46
N GLU A 288 -10.34 -7.19 14.42
CA GLU A 288 -11.52 -8.04 14.62
C GLU A 288 -11.18 -9.36 15.33
N ALA A 289 -10.04 -9.98 14.98
CA ALA A 289 -9.57 -11.20 15.65
C ALA A 289 -9.21 -10.95 17.12
N ILE A 290 -8.51 -9.86 17.44
CA ILE A 290 -8.19 -9.45 18.82
C ILE A 290 -9.47 -9.22 19.63
N ASP A 291 -10.50 -8.62 19.03
CA ASP A 291 -11.80 -8.37 19.65
C ASP A 291 -12.65 -9.67 19.83
N GLY A 292 -12.11 -10.84 19.48
CA GLY A 292 -12.76 -12.14 19.60
C GLY A 292 -13.87 -12.41 18.57
N LYS A 293 -13.93 -11.61 17.50
CA LYS A 293 -14.91 -11.85 16.43
C LYS A 293 -14.48 -13.04 15.56
N LYS A 294 -15.45 -13.81 15.07
CA LYS A 294 -15.18 -14.84 14.05
C LYS A 294 -14.81 -14.17 12.74
N ILE A 295 -13.53 -14.26 12.36
CA ILE A 295 -13.01 -13.71 11.10
C ILE A 295 -13.00 -14.75 9.98
N GLY A 296 -12.84 -16.04 10.27
CA GLY A 296 -12.74 -17.12 9.31
C GLY A 296 -14.06 -17.49 8.61
N GLY A 297 -13.97 -18.30 7.56
CA GLY A 297 -15.10 -18.75 6.74
C GLY A 297 -15.64 -17.72 5.75
N LYS A 298 -14.93 -16.61 5.51
CA LYS A 298 -15.39 -15.50 4.65
C LYS A 298 -14.25 -14.81 3.91
N THR A 299 -14.62 -14.04 2.89
CA THR A 299 -13.72 -13.15 2.16
C THR A 299 -14.20 -11.71 2.29
N TYR A 300 -13.30 -10.80 2.66
CA TYR A 300 -13.52 -9.36 2.58
C TYR A 300 -13.13 -8.87 1.20
N ALA A 301 -13.99 -8.07 0.58
CA ALA A 301 -13.74 -7.46 -0.73
C ALA A 301 -13.75 -5.94 -0.61
N TYR A 302 -12.62 -5.31 -0.84
CA TYR A 302 -12.40 -3.89 -0.65
C TYR A 302 -12.23 -3.15 -1.99
N GLY A 303 -12.67 -1.90 -2.05
CA GLY A 303 -12.55 -1.05 -3.23
C GLY A 303 -12.70 0.43 -2.87
N LEU A 304 -13.06 1.25 -3.86
CA LEU A 304 -13.30 2.69 -3.68
C LEU A 304 -14.43 2.99 -2.70
N THR A 305 -15.46 2.16 -2.66
CA THR A 305 -16.61 2.33 -1.74
C THR A 305 -16.19 2.19 -0.29
N GLU A 306 -15.25 1.31 -0.01
CA GLU A 306 -14.68 1.07 1.32
C GLU A 306 -13.49 1.99 1.62
N ASN A 307 -13.14 2.92 0.73
CA ASN A 307 -11.96 3.77 0.79
C ASN A 307 -10.64 2.97 0.95
N ALA A 308 -10.62 1.75 0.45
CA ALA A 308 -9.48 0.85 0.54
C ALA A 308 -8.57 0.88 -0.69
N VAL A 309 -8.97 1.58 -1.73
CA VAL A 309 -8.18 1.88 -2.93
C VAL A 309 -8.43 3.34 -3.35
N GLY A 310 -7.54 3.89 -4.19
CA GLY A 310 -7.71 5.27 -4.65
C GLY A 310 -6.47 5.84 -5.33
N ILE A 311 -6.28 7.15 -5.22
CA ILE A 311 -5.08 7.88 -5.64
C ILE A 311 -4.65 8.83 -4.51
N PRO A 312 -3.35 9.23 -4.43
CA PRO A 312 -2.88 10.22 -3.47
C PRO A 312 -3.55 11.59 -3.67
N GLU A 313 -3.71 12.33 -2.57
CA GLU A 313 -4.19 13.73 -2.63
C GLU A 313 -3.18 14.67 -3.29
N LYS A 314 -1.87 14.38 -3.14
CA LYS A 314 -0.81 15.16 -3.77
C LYS A 314 -0.82 14.95 -5.29
N HIS A 315 -0.95 16.05 -6.05
CA HIS A 315 -1.16 16.00 -7.50
C HIS A 315 -0.44 17.11 -8.28
N ASP A 316 0.66 17.64 -7.71
CA ASP A 316 1.42 18.77 -8.30
C ASP A 316 1.87 18.51 -9.76
N LEU A 317 2.20 17.25 -10.10
CA LEU A 317 2.70 16.87 -11.42
C LEU A 317 1.61 16.75 -12.49
N MET A 318 0.34 16.47 -12.09
CA MET A 318 -0.78 16.38 -13.03
C MET A 318 -1.65 17.64 -13.08
N GLY A 319 -1.61 18.46 -12.03
CA GLY A 319 -2.40 19.67 -11.86
C GLY A 319 -3.87 19.41 -11.48
N ASP A 320 -4.52 20.48 -11.00
CA ASP A 320 -5.87 20.42 -10.42
C ASP A 320 -6.94 19.93 -11.41
N GLU A 321 -6.83 20.32 -12.70
CA GLU A 321 -7.82 19.95 -13.72
C GLU A 321 -7.87 18.42 -13.91
N VAL A 322 -6.70 17.77 -14.08
CA VAL A 322 -6.62 16.31 -14.28
C VAL A 322 -6.99 15.59 -12.99
N TYR A 323 -6.56 16.09 -11.82
CA TYR A 323 -6.89 15.51 -10.54
C TYR A 323 -8.41 15.53 -10.27
N ASN A 324 -9.06 16.68 -10.42
CA ASN A 324 -10.50 16.81 -10.20
C ASN A 324 -11.30 15.92 -11.16
N ALA A 325 -10.91 15.85 -12.44
CA ALA A 325 -11.52 14.93 -13.40
C ALA A 325 -11.34 13.45 -12.98
N ALA A 326 -10.17 13.08 -12.44
CA ALA A 326 -9.93 11.74 -11.92
C ALA A 326 -10.80 11.41 -10.70
N ILE A 327 -11.03 12.38 -9.79
CA ILE A 327 -11.97 12.22 -8.67
C ILE A 327 -13.42 12.02 -9.17
N GLU A 328 -13.83 12.72 -10.22
CA GLU A 328 -15.15 12.48 -10.86
C GLU A 328 -15.26 11.06 -11.44
N ILE A 329 -14.17 10.54 -12.04
CA ILE A 329 -14.12 9.14 -12.50
C ILE A 329 -14.29 8.19 -11.31
N GLN A 330 -13.59 8.40 -10.18
CA GLN A 330 -13.78 7.58 -8.99
C GLN A 330 -15.24 7.60 -8.49
N ASN A 331 -15.90 8.75 -8.51
CA ASN A 331 -17.30 8.86 -8.13
C ASN A 331 -18.21 8.08 -9.08
N LYS A 332 -17.97 8.14 -10.38
CA LYS A 332 -18.68 7.32 -11.39
C LYS A 332 -18.44 5.81 -11.23
N ILE A 333 -17.29 5.41 -10.69
CA ILE A 333 -17.01 4.01 -10.36
C ILE A 333 -17.76 3.62 -9.06
N LYS A 334 -17.76 4.48 -8.04
CA LYS A 334 -18.48 4.25 -6.77
C LYS A 334 -19.98 4.10 -6.97
N ASP A 335 -20.57 4.91 -7.84
CA ASP A 335 -22.02 4.86 -8.17
C ASP A 335 -22.36 3.83 -9.27
N LYS A 336 -21.35 3.10 -9.77
CA LYS A 336 -21.47 2.07 -10.83
C LYS A 336 -21.87 2.59 -12.21
N THR A 337 -21.79 3.90 -12.47
CA THR A 337 -21.92 4.47 -13.82
C THR A 337 -20.79 3.98 -14.72
N ILE A 338 -19.60 3.76 -14.14
CA ILE A 338 -18.47 3.10 -14.79
C ILE A 338 -18.17 1.82 -14.01
N THR A 339 -18.09 0.70 -14.73
CA THR A 339 -17.64 -0.58 -14.18
C THR A 339 -16.31 -0.95 -14.83
N PRO A 340 -15.16 -0.73 -14.16
CA PRO A 340 -13.85 -1.09 -14.68
C PRO A 340 -13.72 -2.60 -14.91
N PRO A 341 -13.21 -3.06 -16.06
CA PRO A 341 -12.98 -4.46 -16.31
C PRO A 341 -11.84 -5.00 -15.46
N ALA A 342 -11.99 -6.23 -14.96
CA ALA A 342 -11.03 -6.90 -14.08
C ALA A 342 -10.14 -7.93 -14.82
N ASN A 343 -10.44 -8.24 -16.08
CA ASN A 343 -9.72 -9.21 -16.89
C ASN A 343 -9.90 -8.92 -18.39
N LYS A 344 -9.19 -9.71 -19.21
CA LYS A 344 -9.20 -9.53 -20.66
C LYS A 344 -10.60 -9.64 -21.29
N GLU A 345 -11.38 -10.62 -20.89
CA GLU A 345 -12.71 -10.86 -21.46
C GLU A 345 -13.63 -9.65 -21.20
N GLN A 346 -13.68 -9.19 -19.94
CA GLN A 346 -14.43 -7.99 -19.57
C GLN A 346 -13.92 -6.74 -20.27
N TYR A 347 -12.61 -6.62 -20.48
CA TYR A 347 -12.02 -5.52 -21.23
C TYR A 347 -12.43 -5.53 -22.70
N ASP A 348 -12.39 -6.68 -23.36
CA ASP A 348 -12.80 -6.81 -24.75
C ASP A 348 -14.28 -6.43 -24.94
N GLU A 349 -15.16 -6.74 -23.98
CA GLU A 349 -16.55 -6.28 -23.98
C GLU A 349 -16.66 -4.78 -23.71
N TYR A 350 -15.91 -4.28 -22.72
CA TYR A 350 -15.90 -2.87 -22.37
C TYR A 350 -15.54 -1.97 -23.55
N ILE A 351 -14.50 -2.33 -24.33
CA ILE A 351 -14.08 -1.57 -25.51
C ILE A 351 -15.18 -1.47 -26.58
N LYS A 352 -16.05 -2.48 -26.71
CA LYS A 352 -17.20 -2.42 -27.64
C LYS A 352 -18.19 -1.34 -27.25
N THR A 353 -18.34 -1.05 -25.95
CA THR A 353 -19.24 0.02 -25.44
C THR A 353 -18.69 1.41 -25.68
N LEU A 354 -17.38 1.54 -25.92
CA LEU A 354 -16.73 2.81 -26.19
C LEU A 354 -16.78 3.23 -27.68
N LYS A 355 -17.20 2.35 -28.59
CA LYS A 355 -17.26 2.64 -30.05
C LYS A 355 -18.40 3.55 -30.45
#